data_b8c477c7d5cec045506c2c863ccb6e47
#
_entry.id   b8c477c7d5cec045506c2c863ccb6e47
#
_cell.length_a   1.000
_cell.length_b   1.000
_cell.length_c   1.000
_cell.angle_alpha   90.00
_cell.angle_beta   90.00
_cell.angle_gamma   90.00
#
_symmetry.space_group_name_H-M   'P 1'
#
loop_
_entity.id
_entity.type
_entity.pdbx_description
1 polymer ?
#
loop_
_entity_poly.entity_id
_entity_poly.type
_entity_poly.pdbx_seq_one_letter_code
_entity_poly.pdbx_strand_id
1 'polypeptide(L)'
;DKTIHSHLYHQVIGRLRSKRELGGKQAQLAELLKVNQAFISKVETCERRLDIIELHHICQVLNISFVDFIAEVDRDILRKNEGEALK
;
A
#
# COMPACT_ATOMS: atom_id res chain seq x y z
N ASP A 1 -16.33 -1.64 7.08
CA ASP A 1 -16.39 -2.93 6.43
C ASP A 1 -15.46 -3.92 7.14
N LYS A 2 -16.01 -5.05 7.54
CA LYS A 2 -15.30 -6.06 8.33
C LYS A 2 -15.06 -7.36 7.56
N THR A 3 -15.06 -7.30 6.24
CA THR A 3 -14.80 -8.47 5.42
C THR A 3 -13.31 -8.81 5.39
N ILE A 4 -13.00 -10.05 4.99
CA ILE A 4 -11.60 -10.47 4.79
C ILE A 4 -10.91 -9.58 3.75
N HIS A 5 -11.66 -9.10 2.73
CA HIS A 5 -11.10 -8.22 1.72
C HIS A 5 -10.60 -6.90 2.32
N SER A 6 -11.38 -6.32 3.25
CA SER A 6 -10.98 -5.10 3.94
C SER A 6 -9.73 -5.33 4.78
N HIS A 7 -9.69 -6.46 5.49
CA HIS A 7 -8.55 -6.84 6.31
C HIS A 7 -7.27 -7.00 5.47
N LEU A 8 -7.40 -7.66 4.31
CA LEU A 8 -6.27 -7.84 3.41
C LEU A 8 -5.77 -6.50 2.86
N TYR A 9 -6.70 -5.62 2.50
CA TYR A 9 -6.33 -4.29 2.01
C TYR A 9 -5.53 -3.52 3.06
N HIS A 10 -5.95 -3.56 4.33
CA HIS A 10 -5.22 -2.91 5.42
C HIS A 10 -3.79 -3.45 5.55
N GLN A 11 -3.61 -4.76 5.37
CA GLN A 11 -2.27 -5.35 5.41
C GLN A 11 -1.40 -4.89 4.25
N VAL A 12 -1.97 -4.78 3.06
CA VAL A 12 -1.23 -4.29 1.87
C VAL A 12 -0.78 -2.85 2.10
N ILE A 13 -1.68 -2.01 2.58
CA ILE A 13 -1.35 -0.60 2.83
C ILE A 13 -0.32 -0.47 3.96
N GLY A 14 -0.41 -1.31 4.98
CA GLY A 14 0.59 -1.35 6.04
C GLY A 14 1.99 -1.67 5.51
N ARG A 15 2.08 -2.61 4.57
CA ARG A 15 3.35 -2.95 3.93
C ARG A 15 3.88 -1.77 3.11
N LEU A 16 3.00 -1.10 2.36
CA LEU A 16 3.38 0.08 1.59
C LEU A 16 3.88 1.21 2.50
N ARG A 17 3.18 1.43 3.60
CA ARG A 17 3.59 2.44 4.59
C ARG A 17 4.99 2.13 5.14
N SER A 18 5.28 0.86 5.44
CA SER A 18 6.60 0.47 5.93
C SER A 18 7.68 0.82 4.92
N LYS A 19 7.42 0.60 3.63
CA LYS A 19 8.36 0.98 2.57
C LYS A 19 8.57 2.49 2.53
N ARG A 20 7.47 3.25 2.65
CA ARG A 20 7.56 4.71 2.66
C ARG A 20 8.38 5.19 3.86
N GLU A 21 8.18 4.61 5.05
CA GLU A 21 8.89 5.00 6.27
C GLU A 21 10.40 4.81 6.13
N LEU A 22 10.82 3.77 5.43
CA LEU A 22 12.23 3.55 5.16
C LEU A 22 12.83 4.65 4.28
N GLY A 23 12.03 5.26 3.42
CA GLY A 23 12.47 6.29 2.50
C GLY A 23 12.25 7.71 2.96
N GLY A 24 11.49 7.92 4.04
CA GLY A 24 11.22 9.27 4.54
C GLY A 24 9.84 9.47 5.12
N LYS A 25 9.44 10.72 5.19
CA LYS A 25 8.17 11.12 5.81
C LYS A 25 7.06 11.30 4.78
N GLN A 26 5.80 11.31 5.28
CA GLN A 26 4.63 11.55 4.43
C GLN A 26 4.76 12.83 3.61
N ALA A 27 5.26 13.90 4.23
CA ALA A 27 5.39 15.19 3.56
C ALA A 27 6.33 15.10 2.35
N GLN A 28 7.40 14.34 2.47
CA GLN A 28 8.35 14.16 1.38
C GLN A 28 7.74 13.39 0.23
N LEU A 29 7.00 12.33 0.52
CA LEU A 29 6.31 11.58 -0.51
C LEU A 29 5.25 12.43 -1.21
N ALA A 30 4.49 13.20 -0.42
CA ALA A 30 3.47 14.09 -0.96
C ALA A 30 4.07 15.10 -1.94
N GLU A 31 5.22 15.68 -1.59
CA GLU A 31 5.91 16.62 -2.46
C GLU A 31 6.32 15.98 -3.78
N LEU A 32 6.88 14.77 -3.71
CA LEU A 32 7.30 14.05 -4.92
C LEU A 32 6.13 13.66 -5.82
N LEU A 33 4.99 13.34 -5.20
CA LEU A 33 3.78 12.99 -5.96
C LEU A 33 2.97 14.22 -6.38
N LYS A 34 3.35 15.40 -5.91
CA LYS A 34 2.66 16.66 -6.18
C LYS A 34 1.21 16.64 -5.69
N VAL A 35 1.03 16.11 -4.49
CA VAL A 35 -0.26 16.09 -3.79
C VAL A 35 -0.04 16.67 -2.39
N ASN A 36 -1.12 16.97 -1.67
CA ASN A 36 -0.94 17.44 -0.29
C ASN A 36 -0.72 16.24 0.65
N GLN A 37 -0.18 16.53 1.83
CA GLN A 37 0.12 15.48 2.80
C GLN A 37 -1.14 14.75 3.27
N ALA A 38 -2.28 15.46 3.32
CA ALA A 38 -3.55 14.86 3.73
C ALA A 38 -3.92 13.68 2.84
N PHE A 39 -3.60 13.76 1.53
CA PHE A 39 -3.83 12.65 0.61
C PHE A 39 -3.07 11.40 1.07
N ILE A 40 -1.78 11.56 1.39
CA ILE A 40 -0.95 10.43 1.85
C ILE A 40 -1.48 9.88 3.17
N SER A 41 -1.83 10.77 4.10
CA SER A 41 -2.37 10.36 5.39
C SER A 41 -3.64 9.53 5.23
N LYS A 42 -4.55 9.97 4.37
CA LYS A 42 -5.81 9.25 4.14
C LYS A 42 -5.59 7.90 3.47
N VAL A 43 -4.60 7.82 2.57
CA VAL A 43 -4.22 6.55 1.96
C VAL A 43 -3.70 5.59 3.04
N GLU A 44 -2.79 6.07 3.89
CA GLU A 44 -2.14 5.21 4.89
C GLU A 44 -3.06 4.79 6.04
N THR A 45 -4.12 5.54 6.29
CA THR A 45 -5.15 5.18 7.27
C THR A 45 -6.30 4.40 6.63
N CYS A 46 -6.21 4.12 5.34
CA CYS A 46 -7.23 3.39 4.58
C CYS A 46 -8.56 4.13 4.45
N GLU A 47 -8.56 5.43 4.69
CA GLU A 47 -9.74 6.27 4.45
C GLU A 47 -9.99 6.49 2.97
N ARG A 48 -8.92 6.46 2.17
CA ARG A 48 -8.98 6.58 0.72
C ARG A 48 -8.28 5.38 0.10
N ARG A 49 -9.00 4.68 -0.78
CA ARG A 49 -8.41 3.54 -1.47
C ARG A 49 -7.53 4.00 -2.63
N LEU A 50 -6.49 3.22 -2.88
CA LEU A 50 -5.63 3.41 -4.05
C LEU A 50 -6.09 2.50 -5.17
N ASP A 51 -6.06 3.01 -6.40
CA ASP A 51 -6.15 2.12 -7.55
C ASP A 51 -4.75 1.64 -7.93
N ILE A 52 -4.68 0.71 -8.86
CA ILE A 52 -3.41 0.08 -9.23
C ILE A 52 -2.45 1.05 -9.90
N ILE A 53 -2.98 2.02 -10.62
CA ILE A 53 -2.14 3.02 -11.30
C ILE A 53 -1.50 3.94 -10.27
N GLU A 54 -2.27 4.36 -9.28
CA GLU A 54 -1.75 5.18 -8.18
C GLU A 54 -0.68 4.42 -7.40
N LEU A 55 -0.92 3.14 -7.14
CA LEU A 55 0.05 2.30 -6.44
C LEU A 55 1.35 2.17 -7.23
N HIS A 56 1.25 1.96 -8.54
CA HIS A 56 2.41 1.90 -9.41
C HIS A 56 3.23 3.19 -9.30
N HIS A 57 2.54 4.34 -9.35
CA HIS A 57 3.20 5.64 -9.28
C HIS A 57 3.91 5.84 -7.93
N ILE A 58 3.26 5.44 -6.84
CA ILE A 58 3.87 5.55 -5.52
C ILE A 58 5.15 4.69 -5.45
N CYS A 59 5.09 3.46 -5.92
CA CYS A 59 6.25 2.59 -5.95
C CYS A 59 7.39 3.20 -6.77
N GLN A 60 7.05 3.77 -7.92
CA GLN A 60 8.02 4.41 -8.80
C GLN A 60 8.72 5.57 -8.09
N VAL A 61 7.94 6.42 -7.42
CA VAL A 61 8.47 7.58 -6.70
C VAL A 61 9.31 7.16 -5.49
N LEU A 62 8.91 6.08 -4.82
CA LEU A 62 9.68 5.51 -3.71
C LEU A 62 10.91 4.74 -4.18
N ASN A 63 11.08 4.58 -5.48
CA ASN A 63 12.20 3.86 -6.08
C ASN A 63 12.20 2.38 -5.67
N ILE A 64 11.03 1.78 -5.59
CA ILE A 64 10.88 0.35 -5.36
C ILE A 64 10.21 -0.28 -6.59
N SER A 65 10.57 -1.53 -6.87
CA SER A 65 9.98 -2.25 -7.99
C SER A 65 8.51 -2.56 -7.68
N PHE A 66 7.61 -2.11 -8.56
CA PHE A 66 6.19 -2.41 -8.43
C PHE A 66 5.96 -3.92 -8.50
N VAL A 67 6.63 -4.59 -9.45
CA VAL A 67 6.49 -6.04 -9.62
C VAL A 67 6.95 -6.77 -8.36
N ASP A 68 8.08 -6.36 -7.79
CA ASP A 68 8.57 -6.98 -6.56
C ASP A 68 7.65 -6.73 -5.39
N PHE A 69 7.09 -5.53 -5.30
CA PHE A 69 6.14 -5.21 -4.24
C PHE A 69 4.88 -6.08 -4.36
N ILE A 70 4.35 -6.24 -5.56
CA ILE A 70 3.18 -7.07 -5.80
C ILE A 70 3.49 -8.54 -5.49
N ALA A 71 4.69 -9.02 -5.86
CA ALA A 71 5.10 -10.38 -5.55
C ALA A 71 5.18 -10.62 -4.04
N GLU A 72 5.70 -9.64 -3.33
CA GLU A 72 5.80 -9.69 -1.87
C GLU A 72 4.41 -9.73 -1.22
N VAL A 73 3.51 -8.87 -1.69
CA VAL A 73 2.13 -8.82 -1.23
C VAL A 73 1.42 -10.15 -1.50
N ASP A 74 1.59 -10.69 -2.69
CA ASP A 74 0.99 -11.96 -3.05
C ASP A 74 1.47 -13.08 -2.14
N ARG A 75 2.78 -13.20 -1.97
CA ARG A 75 3.39 -14.27 -1.18
C ARG A 75 3.07 -14.14 0.31
N ASP A 76 3.22 -12.94 0.87
CA ASP A 76 3.19 -12.76 2.32
C ASP A 76 1.80 -12.43 2.87
N ILE A 77 0.91 -11.95 2.02
CA ILE A 77 -0.42 -11.51 2.47
C ILE A 77 -1.53 -12.31 1.78
N LEU A 78 -1.59 -12.26 0.45
CA LEU A 78 -2.74 -12.81 -0.27
C LEU A 78 -2.76 -14.33 -0.27
N ARG A 79 -1.67 -14.96 -0.65
CA ARG A 79 -1.62 -16.43 -0.69
C ARG A 79 -1.62 -17.04 0.71
N LYS A 80 -0.99 -16.36 1.67
CA LYS A 80 -0.96 -16.83 3.05
C LYS A 80 -2.36 -16.91 3.66
N ASN A 81 -3.26 -15.99 3.26
CA ASN A 81 -4.62 -15.92 3.78
C ASN A 81 -5.64 -16.65 2.91
N GLU A 82 -5.25 -17.13 1.73
CA GLU A 82 -6.17 -17.75 0.77
C GLU A 82 -6.86 -18.99 1.33
N GLY A 83 -6.08 -19.87 1.97
CA GLY A 83 -6.62 -21.09 2.55
C GLY A 83 -7.65 -20.80 3.64
N GLU A 84 -7.44 -19.79 4.43
CA GLU A 84 -8.37 -19.38 5.48
C GLU A 84 -9.64 -18.79 4.88
N ALA A 85 -9.50 -18.01 3.82
CA ALA A 85 -10.62 -17.36 3.16
C ALA A 85 -11.54 -18.38 2.46
N LEU A 86 -10.99 -19.49 2.02
CA LEU A 86 -11.74 -20.51 1.29
C LEU A 86 -12.36 -21.58 2.20
N LYS A 87 -12.01 -21.57 3.45
CA LYS A 87 -12.59 -22.45 4.44
C LYS A 87 -13.94 -21.89 4.90
#